data_ecbe95499b1f9518145c030cbb018e94
#
_entry.id   ecbe95499b1f9518145c030cbb018e94
#
_cell.length_a   1.000
_cell.length_b   1.000
_cell.length_c   1.000
_cell.angle_alpha   90.00
_cell.angle_beta   90.00
_cell.angle_gamma   90.00
#
_symmetry.space_group_name_H-M   'P 1'
#
loop_
_entity.id
_entity.type
_entity.pdbx_description
1 polymer ?
#
loop_
_entity_poly.entity_id
_entity_poly.type
_entity_poly.pdbx_seq_one_letter_code
_entity_poly.pdbx_strand_id
1 'polypeptide(L)'
;MREKLLGWATDALVKLDDEAPGILARVLTAAPSRRQAIFAALAAREEKVGVFDVGDGPFPVSFAEIIRHGRANDILRRAFGAVPDGLSGLLAQIGERPLPRPKDYIVLHDLLVDDDVRGADALRGSGRITCRKLEVLHTLDPRWRHANALERLDTGAEAMTFNKAVAFVQSVNTKASDEAVAGAIALMRPTSSLPRLLDRLLRRADRLPPHPVQQGDSEFRPLASMRDLMEAGRRYRNCLVHRMADVAAGKMAVAEYRAECLVEFRPLTRGAGWLLRDVHIERNRPVPLALIAEVEAKCDQMGVPRIDDSGDGGWKSYRRFTGELEWG
;
A
#
# COMPACT_ATOMS: atom_id res chain seq x y z
N MET A 1 -24.37 -8.22 24.14
CA MET A 1 -24.68 -6.77 24.08
C MET A 1 -25.44 -6.53 22.78
N ARG A 2 -26.70 -6.04 22.81
CA ARG A 2 -27.44 -5.74 21.57
C ARG A 2 -26.75 -4.55 20.90
N GLU A 3 -26.34 -4.74 19.63
CA GLU A 3 -25.74 -3.69 18.82
C GLU A 3 -26.74 -2.53 18.67
N LYS A 4 -26.34 -1.30 19.02
CA LYS A 4 -27.21 -0.13 18.87
C LYS A 4 -27.50 0.09 17.38
N LEU A 5 -28.76 0.31 17.01
CA LEU A 5 -29.21 0.40 15.60
C LEU A 5 -28.40 1.42 14.76
N LEU A 6 -28.00 2.53 15.38
CA LEU A 6 -27.25 3.62 14.74
C LEU A 6 -25.85 3.80 15.34
N GLY A 7 -25.31 2.80 16.03
CA GLY A 7 -23.97 2.83 16.61
C GLY A 7 -23.75 4.07 17.50
N TRP A 8 -22.63 4.77 17.29
CA TRP A 8 -22.24 6.00 18.02
C TRP A 8 -23.28 7.14 17.87
N ALA A 9 -23.93 7.25 16.70
CA ALA A 9 -24.89 8.32 16.46
C ALA A 9 -26.15 8.20 17.31
N THR A 10 -26.44 7.04 17.90
CA THR A 10 -27.62 6.85 18.75
C THR A 10 -27.62 7.79 19.96
N ASP A 11 -26.49 7.87 20.69
CA ASP A 11 -26.40 8.67 21.90
C ASP A 11 -26.48 10.17 21.59
N ALA A 12 -25.87 10.60 20.48
CA ALA A 12 -25.97 11.98 20.02
C ALA A 12 -27.41 12.37 19.62
N LEU A 13 -28.11 11.45 18.95
CA LEU A 13 -29.50 11.68 18.54
C LEU A 13 -30.48 11.70 19.75
N VAL A 14 -30.28 10.84 20.74
CA VAL A 14 -31.07 10.84 21.97
C VAL A 14 -30.95 12.19 22.69
N LYS A 15 -29.71 12.69 22.86
CA LYS A 15 -29.48 14.02 23.46
C LYS A 15 -30.19 15.14 22.69
N LEU A 16 -30.15 15.08 21.34
CA LEU A 16 -30.87 16.07 20.53
C LEU A 16 -32.40 15.92 20.62
N ASP A 17 -32.89 14.69 20.78
CA ASP A 17 -34.33 14.44 20.94
C ASP A 17 -34.84 14.97 22.29
N ASP A 18 -34.01 14.97 23.35
CA ASP A 18 -34.30 15.61 24.63
C ASP A 18 -34.37 17.14 24.49
N GLU A 19 -33.50 17.75 23.63
CA GLU A 19 -33.52 19.19 23.35
C GLU A 19 -34.72 19.60 22.46
N ALA A 20 -35.06 18.77 21.47
CA ALA A 20 -36.13 19.02 20.51
C ALA A 20 -36.86 17.70 20.14
N PRO A 21 -37.93 17.37 20.88
CA PRO A 21 -38.67 16.11 20.76
C PRO A 21 -39.10 15.77 19.31
N GLY A 22 -38.92 14.51 18.92
CA GLY A 22 -39.30 13.98 17.60
C GLY A 22 -38.19 13.99 16.54
N ILE A 23 -36.97 14.45 16.88
CA ILE A 23 -35.80 14.41 15.99
C ILE A 23 -35.44 12.97 15.65
N LEU A 24 -35.35 12.09 16.65
CA LEU A 24 -34.99 10.70 16.47
C LEU A 24 -35.91 9.98 15.47
N ALA A 25 -37.23 10.12 15.68
CA ALA A 25 -38.21 9.53 14.77
C ALA A 25 -38.07 10.06 13.33
N ARG A 26 -37.79 11.35 13.20
CA ARG A 26 -37.62 12.02 11.91
C ARG A 26 -36.33 11.59 11.18
N VAL A 27 -35.25 11.34 11.90
CA VAL A 27 -33.99 10.80 11.37
C VAL A 27 -34.18 9.37 10.88
N LEU A 28 -34.86 8.53 11.64
CA LEU A 28 -35.14 7.14 11.28
C LEU A 28 -36.00 7.00 10.04
N THR A 29 -36.92 7.96 9.80
CA THR A 29 -37.80 7.99 8.61
C THR A 29 -37.22 8.81 7.44
N ALA A 30 -36.11 9.51 7.64
CA ALA A 30 -35.49 10.33 6.59
C ALA A 30 -34.96 9.49 5.42
N ALA A 31 -34.96 10.10 4.22
CA ALA A 31 -34.27 9.52 3.06
C ALA A 31 -32.77 9.30 3.37
N PRO A 32 -32.13 8.26 2.79
CA PRO A 32 -30.74 7.90 3.10
C PRO A 32 -29.75 9.07 2.96
N SER A 33 -29.87 9.89 1.92
CA SER A 33 -29.00 11.05 1.70
C SER A 33 -29.10 12.09 2.82
N ARG A 34 -30.32 12.40 3.26
CA ARG A 34 -30.54 13.34 4.36
C ARG A 34 -30.07 12.75 5.70
N ARG A 35 -30.32 11.46 5.91
CA ARG A 35 -29.85 10.75 7.11
C ARG A 35 -28.33 10.78 7.23
N GLN A 36 -27.63 10.54 6.14
CA GLN A 36 -26.17 10.60 6.09
C GLN A 36 -25.62 12.03 6.29
N ALA A 37 -26.32 13.05 5.79
CA ALA A 37 -25.96 14.44 6.07
C ALA A 37 -26.08 14.77 7.59
N ILE A 38 -27.11 14.22 8.25
CA ILE A 38 -27.26 14.35 9.70
C ILE A 38 -26.13 13.65 10.44
N PHE A 39 -25.76 12.42 10.06
CA PHE A 39 -24.63 11.72 10.68
C PHE A 39 -23.31 12.46 10.46
N ALA A 40 -23.08 13.01 9.28
CA ALA A 40 -21.91 13.84 9.01
C ALA A 40 -21.86 15.09 9.90
N ALA A 41 -23.01 15.75 10.10
CA ALA A 41 -23.09 16.91 10.99
C ALA A 41 -22.89 16.55 12.46
N LEU A 42 -23.43 15.42 12.92
CA LEU A 42 -23.18 14.91 14.26
C LEU A 42 -21.69 14.58 14.47
N ALA A 43 -21.06 13.97 13.46
CA ALA A 43 -19.63 13.66 13.49
C ALA A 43 -18.78 14.91 13.58
N ALA A 44 -19.08 15.94 12.78
CA ALA A 44 -18.37 17.22 12.85
C ALA A 44 -18.50 17.89 14.22
N ARG A 45 -19.68 17.79 14.87
CA ARG A 45 -19.89 18.30 16.23
C ARG A 45 -19.09 17.50 17.27
N GLU A 46 -19.07 16.17 17.16
CA GLU A 46 -18.34 15.30 18.10
C GLU A 46 -16.82 15.50 18.01
N GLU A 47 -16.29 15.60 16.81
CA GLU A 47 -14.87 15.85 16.54
C GLU A 47 -14.47 17.34 16.71
N LYS A 48 -15.43 18.21 17.09
CA LYS A 48 -15.24 19.67 17.24
C LYS A 48 -14.67 20.33 15.98
N VAL A 49 -14.98 19.78 14.81
CA VAL A 49 -14.64 20.32 13.51
C VAL A 49 -15.88 21.03 12.98
N GLY A 50 -15.82 22.35 12.81
CA GLY A 50 -16.95 23.10 12.24
C GLY A 50 -17.40 24.30 13.08
N VAL A 51 -18.27 25.11 12.49
CA VAL A 51 -18.73 26.40 13.06
C VAL A 51 -20.12 26.20 13.71
N PHE A 52 -20.15 25.57 14.89
CA PHE A 52 -21.42 25.24 15.54
C PHE A 52 -22.06 26.41 16.30
N ASP A 53 -21.27 27.41 16.71
CA ASP A 53 -21.67 28.47 17.64
C ASP A 53 -21.79 29.89 17.06
N VAL A 54 -21.56 30.07 15.75
CA VAL A 54 -21.61 31.40 15.15
C VAL A 54 -22.85 31.55 14.27
N GLY A 55 -23.92 31.94 14.91
CA GLY A 55 -25.09 32.49 14.24
C GLY A 55 -24.92 33.99 14.07
N ASP A 56 -24.35 34.46 13.00
CA ASP A 56 -24.26 35.90 12.65
C ASP A 56 -25.56 36.46 12.09
N GLY A 57 -26.67 35.89 12.45
CA GLY A 57 -27.98 36.34 12.01
C GLY A 57 -28.86 36.82 13.18
N PRO A 58 -29.85 37.71 12.95
CA PRO A 58 -30.76 38.20 13.94
C PRO A 58 -31.63 37.13 14.65
N PHE A 59 -31.61 35.89 14.08
CA PHE A 59 -32.30 34.72 14.68
C PHE A 59 -31.41 33.47 14.47
N PRO A 60 -30.49 33.16 15.42
CA PRO A 60 -29.66 31.99 15.33
C PRO A 60 -30.52 30.72 15.40
N VAL A 61 -30.65 30.02 14.28
CA VAL A 61 -31.34 28.72 14.21
C VAL A 61 -30.48 27.70 14.96
N SER A 62 -31.03 27.05 15.97
CA SER A 62 -30.31 26.05 16.77
C SER A 62 -29.90 24.85 15.89
N PHE A 63 -28.83 24.15 16.30
CA PHE A 63 -28.41 22.94 15.62
C PHE A 63 -29.54 21.89 15.54
N ALA A 64 -30.30 21.74 16.61
CA ALA A 64 -31.46 20.85 16.67
C ALA A 64 -32.54 21.22 15.64
N GLU A 65 -32.84 22.51 15.48
CA GLU A 65 -33.80 22.99 14.47
C GLU A 65 -33.34 22.73 13.05
N ILE A 66 -32.04 22.91 12.75
CA ILE A 66 -31.50 22.59 11.44
C ILE A 66 -31.56 21.08 11.14
N ILE A 67 -31.23 20.23 12.11
CA ILE A 67 -31.39 18.78 11.98
C ILE A 67 -32.86 18.42 11.77
N ARG A 68 -33.80 19.11 12.45
CA ARG A 68 -35.22 18.84 12.36
C ARG A 68 -35.83 19.26 11.03
N HIS A 69 -35.51 20.42 10.51
CA HIS A 69 -36.19 21.05 9.39
C HIS A 69 -35.33 21.29 8.14
N GLY A 70 -33.99 21.35 8.27
CA GLY A 70 -33.06 21.66 7.20
C GLY A 70 -33.02 20.58 6.12
N ARG A 71 -32.70 21.02 4.87
CA ARG A 71 -32.35 20.13 3.78
C ARG A 71 -30.94 19.58 4.01
N ALA A 72 -30.58 18.49 3.33
CA ALA A 72 -29.26 17.87 3.47
C ALA A 72 -28.09 18.88 3.32
N ASN A 73 -28.15 19.74 2.29
CA ASN A 73 -27.10 20.74 2.08
C ASN A 73 -27.07 21.85 3.14
N ASP A 74 -28.19 22.20 3.72
CA ASP A 74 -28.25 23.21 4.81
C ASP A 74 -27.61 22.63 6.07
N ILE A 75 -27.90 21.37 6.37
CA ILE A 75 -27.30 20.62 7.47
C ILE A 75 -25.76 20.54 7.29
N LEU A 76 -25.30 20.16 6.11
CA LEU A 76 -23.86 20.06 5.81
C LEU A 76 -23.16 21.42 5.85
N ARG A 77 -23.80 22.47 5.30
CA ARG A 77 -23.25 23.83 5.35
C ARG A 77 -23.12 24.33 6.78
N ARG A 78 -24.09 24.02 7.63
CA ARG A 78 -24.04 24.37 9.05
C ARG A 78 -22.94 23.61 9.79
N ALA A 79 -22.67 22.36 9.38
CA ALA A 79 -21.65 21.52 10.00
C ALA A 79 -20.22 21.89 9.58
N PHE A 80 -20.01 22.13 8.31
CA PHE A 80 -18.68 22.29 7.71
C PHE A 80 -18.37 23.70 7.18
N GLY A 81 -19.34 24.63 7.24
CA GLY A 81 -19.20 25.96 6.65
C GLY A 81 -19.41 25.95 5.14
N ALA A 82 -18.72 25.11 4.41
CA ALA A 82 -18.89 24.90 2.97
C ALA A 82 -19.29 23.45 2.67
N VAL A 83 -19.97 23.22 1.56
CA VAL A 83 -20.30 21.87 1.09
C VAL A 83 -19.51 21.62 -0.19
N PRO A 84 -18.45 20.79 -0.15
CA PRO A 84 -17.70 20.46 -1.34
C PRO A 84 -18.56 19.79 -2.41
N ASP A 85 -18.23 20.03 -3.67
CA ASP A 85 -18.95 19.43 -4.80
C ASP A 85 -18.90 17.90 -4.75
N GLY A 86 -20.07 17.28 -4.86
CA GLY A 86 -20.20 15.82 -4.84
C GLY A 86 -20.36 15.19 -3.46
N LEU A 87 -20.16 15.91 -2.35
CA LEU A 87 -20.28 15.36 -0.99
C LEU A 87 -21.64 14.68 -0.76
N SER A 88 -22.74 15.33 -1.13
CA SER A 88 -24.09 14.76 -0.97
C SER A 88 -24.28 13.45 -1.74
N GLY A 89 -23.70 13.34 -2.95
CA GLY A 89 -23.71 12.12 -3.75
C GLY A 89 -22.92 10.99 -3.11
N LEU A 90 -21.73 11.28 -2.60
CA LEU A 90 -20.89 10.30 -1.91
C LEU A 90 -21.52 9.85 -0.59
N LEU A 91 -22.11 10.74 0.19
CA LEU A 91 -22.85 10.39 1.40
C LEU A 91 -23.99 9.40 1.10
N ALA A 92 -24.68 9.55 -0.03
CA ALA A 92 -25.74 8.61 -0.43
C ALA A 92 -25.19 7.20 -0.70
N GLN A 93 -23.92 7.05 -1.11
CA GLN A 93 -23.28 5.77 -1.34
C GLN A 93 -22.85 5.03 -0.05
N ILE A 94 -22.93 5.67 1.11
CA ILE A 94 -22.67 5.00 2.40
C ILE A 94 -23.82 4.03 2.72
N GLY A 95 -25.06 4.41 2.38
CA GLY A 95 -26.26 3.63 2.66
C GLY A 95 -27.05 4.15 3.87
N GLU A 96 -27.77 3.27 4.56
CA GLU A 96 -28.71 3.69 5.61
C GLU A 96 -28.09 3.84 7.00
N ARG A 97 -27.05 3.07 7.30
CA ARG A 97 -26.36 3.10 8.58
C ARG A 97 -25.21 4.10 8.57
N PRO A 98 -24.87 4.73 9.72
CA PRO A 98 -23.71 5.59 9.80
C PRO A 98 -22.41 4.81 9.56
N LEU A 99 -21.36 5.50 9.14
CA LEU A 99 -20.00 4.97 9.20
C LEU A 99 -19.65 4.60 10.65
N PRO A 100 -18.82 3.58 10.87
CA PRO A 100 -18.52 3.09 12.23
C PRO A 100 -17.91 4.13 13.18
N ARG A 101 -17.19 5.11 12.64
CA ARG A 101 -16.48 6.13 13.41
C ARG A 101 -16.85 7.54 12.94
N PRO A 102 -17.09 8.50 13.84
CA PRO A 102 -17.35 9.90 13.46
C PRO A 102 -16.28 10.47 12.54
N LYS A 103 -15.02 10.27 12.86
CA LYS A 103 -13.87 10.76 12.08
C LYS A 103 -13.88 10.36 10.61
N ASP A 104 -14.54 9.25 10.25
CA ASP A 104 -14.61 8.80 8.86
C ASP A 104 -15.39 9.79 7.97
N TYR A 105 -16.35 10.55 8.55
CA TYR A 105 -17.05 11.63 7.86
C TYR A 105 -16.17 12.85 7.63
N ILE A 106 -15.28 13.13 8.59
CA ILE A 106 -14.31 14.22 8.46
C ILE A 106 -13.31 13.89 7.37
N VAL A 107 -12.76 12.67 7.38
CA VAL A 107 -11.87 12.18 6.31
C VAL A 107 -12.54 12.26 4.94
N LEU A 108 -13.82 11.88 4.82
CA LEU A 108 -14.57 12.01 3.57
C LEU A 108 -14.71 13.46 3.12
N HIS A 109 -14.99 14.38 4.04
CA HIS A 109 -15.10 15.80 3.76
C HIS A 109 -13.74 16.37 3.29
N ASP A 110 -12.66 16.11 4.03
CA ASP A 110 -11.32 16.64 3.76
C ASP A 110 -10.78 16.15 2.42
N LEU A 111 -11.02 14.89 2.06
CA LEU A 111 -10.69 14.35 0.73
C LEU A 111 -11.35 15.10 -0.43
N LEU A 112 -12.45 15.81 -0.18
CA LEU A 112 -13.13 16.62 -1.20
C LEU A 112 -12.70 18.08 -1.17
N VAL A 113 -12.23 18.58 -0.02
CA VAL A 113 -11.75 19.97 0.13
C VAL A 113 -10.34 20.13 -0.41
N ASP A 114 -9.50 19.11 -0.32
CA ASP A 114 -8.08 19.14 -0.70
C ASP A 114 -7.81 19.29 -2.21
N ASP A 115 -8.81 19.67 -3.03
CA ASP A 115 -8.73 19.78 -4.50
C ASP A 115 -8.20 18.50 -5.20
N ASP A 116 -8.19 17.37 -4.49
CA ASP A 116 -7.78 16.10 -5.05
C ASP A 116 -8.92 15.46 -5.85
N VAL A 117 -9.04 15.92 -7.08
CA VAL A 117 -10.02 15.37 -8.06
C VAL A 117 -9.92 13.84 -8.15
N ARG A 118 -8.73 13.27 -8.03
CA ARG A 118 -8.51 11.82 -8.11
C ARG A 118 -9.14 11.07 -6.93
N GLY A 119 -9.06 11.62 -5.71
CA GLY A 119 -9.67 11.03 -4.52
C GLY A 119 -11.19 10.96 -4.64
N ALA A 120 -11.80 12.05 -5.06
CA ALA A 120 -13.25 12.12 -5.30
C ALA A 120 -13.68 11.15 -6.41
N ASP A 121 -12.97 11.09 -7.52
CA ASP A 121 -13.27 10.18 -8.64
C ASP A 121 -13.08 8.71 -8.27
N ALA A 122 -12.04 8.40 -7.49
CA ALA A 122 -11.83 7.06 -6.97
C ALA A 122 -13.00 6.59 -6.10
N LEU A 123 -13.54 7.46 -5.23
CA LEU A 123 -14.72 7.16 -4.43
C LEU A 123 -15.96 6.99 -5.27
N ARG A 124 -16.24 7.92 -6.22
CA ARG A 124 -17.39 7.82 -7.12
C ARG A 124 -17.40 6.51 -7.91
N GLY A 125 -16.23 6.09 -8.39
CA GLY A 125 -16.06 4.85 -9.16
C GLY A 125 -16.01 3.56 -8.31
N SER A 126 -15.90 3.67 -6.98
CA SER A 126 -15.73 2.50 -6.11
C SER A 126 -17.02 1.87 -5.57
N GLY A 127 -18.18 2.41 -5.94
CA GLY A 127 -19.48 1.95 -5.43
C GLY A 127 -19.68 2.30 -3.94
N ARG A 128 -20.13 1.36 -3.12
CA ARG A 128 -20.43 1.63 -1.71
C ARG A 128 -19.20 2.14 -0.94
N ILE A 129 -19.38 3.28 -0.24
CA ILE A 129 -18.35 3.87 0.62
C ILE A 129 -18.33 3.16 1.97
N THR A 130 -17.14 2.79 2.42
CA THR A 130 -16.88 2.12 3.71
C THR A 130 -15.72 2.79 4.42
N CYS A 131 -15.63 2.65 5.74
CA CYS A 131 -14.49 3.15 6.53
C CYS A 131 -13.16 2.63 6.03
N ARG A 132 -13.10 1.36 5.57
CA ARG A 132 -11.93 0.76 4.94
C ARG A 132 -11.47 1.56 3.71
N LYS A 133 -12.36 1.87 2.78
CA LYS A 133 -12.02 2.64 1.58
C LYS A 133 -11.50 4.04 1.91
N LEU A 134 -12.10 4.68 2.91
CA LEU A 134 -11.65 5.99 3.37
C LEU A 134 -10.26 5.92 4.01
N GLU A 135 -9.99 4.91 4.84
CA GLU A 135 -8.68 4.68 5.44
C GLU A 135 -7.60 4.43 4.37
N VAL A 136 -7.88 3.53 3.42
CA VAL A 136 -6.98 3.26 2.29
C VAL A 136 -6.71 4.54 1.50
N LEU A 137 -7.76 5.29 1.13
CA LEU A 137 -7.63 6.48 0.32
C LEU A 137 -6.88 7.61 1.04
N HIS A 138 -7.12 7.77 2.34
CA HIS A 138 -6.40 8.73 3.18
C HIS A 138 -4.89 8.42 3.27
N THR A 139 -4.54 7.12 3.31
CA THR A 139 -3.14 6.67 3.40
C THR A 139 -2.45 6.60 2.05
N LEU A 140 -3.20 6.32 0.98
CA LEU A 140 -2.65 6.20 -0.36
C LEU A 140 -2.16 7.56 -0.87
N ASP A 141 -0.96 7.59 -1.44
CA ASP A 141 -0.42 8.78 -2.08
C ASP A 141 -1.41 9.31 -3.13
N PRO A 142 -1.70 10.61 -3.15
CA PRO A 142 -2.67 11.22 -4.08
C PRO A 142 -2.46 10.82 -5.54
N ARG A 143 -1.22 10.63 -5.97
CA ARG A 143 -0.88 10.21 -7.34
C ARG A 143 -1.47 8.87 -7.75
N TRP A 144 -1.69 7.97 -6.78
CA TRP A 144 -2.18 6.59 -7.00
C TRP A 144 -3.65 6.40 -6.67
N ARG A 145 -4.36 7.44 -6.23
CA ARG A 145 -5.78 7.38 -5.89
C ARG A 145 -6.60 7.06 -7.14
N HIS A 146 -7.13 5.86 -7.20
CA HIS A 146 -7.96 5.34 -8.29
C HIS A 146 -8.86 4.21 -7.77
N ALA A 147 -10.07 4.07 -8.35
CA ALA A 147 -11.01 3.00 -7.97
C ALA A 147 -10.37 1.60 -8.01
N ASN A 148 -9.58 1.32 -9.05
CA ASN A 148 -8.85 0.05 -9.18
C ASN A 148 -7.87 -0.22 -8.03
N ALA A 149 -7.24 0.80 -7.44
CA ALA A 149 -6.40 0.64 -6.27
C ALA A 149 -7.23 0.38 -5.01
N LEU A 150 -8.34 1.13 -4.82
CA LEU A 150 -9.27 0.96 -3.69
C LEU A 150 -9.91 -0.43 -3.63
N GLU A 151 -10.16 -1.05 -4.78
CA GLU A 151 -10.73 -2.41 -4.83
C GLU A 151 -9.74 -3.49 -4.42
N ARG A 152 -8.44 -3.20 -4.41
CA ARG A 152 -7.35 -4.18 -4.24
C ARG A 152 -6.52 -3.98 -2.98
N LEU A 153 -6.80 -2.93 -2.24
CA LEU A 153 -6.16 -2.63 -0.97
C LEU A 153 -7.20 -2.74 0.15
N ASP A 154 -6.88 -3.52 1.16
CA ASP A 154 -7.80 -3.83 2.25
C ASP A 154 -7.57 -2.96 3.49
N THR A 155 -6.36 -2.43 3.65
CA THR A 155 -5.96 -1.68 4.86
C THR A 155 -5.06 -0.49 4.53
N GLY A 156 -4.98 0.47 5.44
CA GLY A 156 -4.00 1.56 5.36
C GLY A 156 -2.56 1.05 5.35
N ALA A 157 -2.26 -0.04 6.05
CA ALA A 157 -0.93 -0.66 6.05
C ALA A 157 -0.54 -1.19 4.66
N GLU A 158 -1.48 -1.79 3.93
CA GLU A 158 -1.26 -2.20 2.54
C GLU A 158 -1.08 -0.99 1.61
N ALA A 159 -1.85 0.07 1.80
CA ALA A 159 -1.68 1.32 1.04
C ALA A 159 -0.30 1.94 1.27
N MET A 160 0.17 1.96 2.53
CA MET A 160 1.52 2.42 2.87
C MET A 160 2.60 1.53 2.21
N THR A 161 2.42 0.21 2.24
CA THR A 161 3.33 -0.74 1.60
C THR A 161 3.37 -0.52 0.09
N PHE A 162 2.21 -0.30 -0.52
CA PHE A 162 2.11 0.00 -1.95
C PHE A 162 2.83 1.31 -2.30
N ASN A 163 2.64 2.41 -1.53
CA ASN A 163 3.36 3.66 -1.74
C ASN A 163 4.89 3.45 -1.73
N LYS A 164 5.40 2.72 -0.72
CA LYS A 164 6.83 2.41 -0.61
C LYS A 164 7.33 1.56 -1.78
N ALA A 165 6.53 0.57 -2.20
CA ALA A 165 6.88 -0.30 -3.31
C ALA A 165 6.91 0.45 -4.66
N VAL A 166 5.99 1.39 -4.89
CA VAL A 166 6.01 2.26 -6.08
C VAL A 166 7.26 3.14 -6.05
N ALA A 167 7.55 3.80 -4.93
CA ALA A 167 8.75 4.63 -4.79
C ALA A 167 10.04 3.83 -5.07
N PHE A 168 10.12 2.60 -4.56
CA PHE A 168 11.22 1.69 -4.85
C PHE A 168 11.32 1.36 -6.34
N VAL A 169 10.21 0.99 -6.98
CA VAL A 169 10.20 0.68 -8.41
C VAL A 169 10.64 1.89 -9.25
N GLN A 170 10.20 3.08 -8.88
CA GLN A 170 10.62 4.34 -9.55
C GLN A 170 12.11 4.64 -9.37
N SER A 171 12.70 4.27 -8.25
CA SER A 171 14.14 4.46 -8.02
C SER A 171 15.01 3.59 -8.92
N VAL A 172 14.52 2.42 -9.34
CA VAL A 172 15.26 1.42 -10.14
C VAL A 172 14.82 1.32 -11.60
N ASN A 173 13.71 1.99 -11.98
CA ASN A 173 13.17 1.99 -13.33
C ASN A 173 12.87 3.41 -13.80
N THR A 174 13.70 3.95 -14.70
CA THR A 174 13.56 5.31 -15.24
C THR A 174 12.25 5.55 -16.01
N LYS A 175 11.62 4.48 -16.50
CA LYS A 175 10.38 4.54 -17.29
C LYS A 175 9.11 4.46 -16.41
N ALA A 176 9.26 4.24 -15.11
CA ALA A 176 8.14 4.20 -14.17
C ALA A 176 7.83 5.61 -13.63
N SER A 177 7.55 6.58 -14.53
CA SER A 177 7.10 7.92 -14.12
C SER A 177 5.76 7.87 -13.39
N ASP A 178 5.38 8.97 -12.74
CA ASP A 178 4.09 9.08 -12.05
C ASP A 178 2.91 8.81 -13.01
N GLU A 179 2.97 9.38 -14.21
CA GLU A 179 1.94 9.20 -15.24
C GLU A 179 1.89 7.75 -15.73
N ALA A 180 3.04 7.10 -15.89
CA ALA A 180 3.11 5.72 -16.33
C ALA A 180 2.53 4.75 -15.29
N VAL A 181 2.82 4.98 -14.01
CA VAL A 181 2.28 4.19 -12.90
C VAL A 181 0.78 4.44 -12.74
N ALA A 182 0.34 5.70 -12.71
CA ALA A 182 -1.08 6.06 -12.61
C ALA A 182 -1.89 5.51 -13.79
N GLY A 183 -1.38 5.63 -15.02
CA GLY A 183 -1.99 5.05 -16.20
C GLY A 183 -2.07 3.53 -16.16
N ALA A 184 -1.02 2.87 -15.64
CA ALA A 184 -1.02 1.42 -15.46
C ALA A 184 -2.04 0.95 -14.42
N ILE A 185 -2.27 1.72 -13.34
CA ILE A 185 -3.33 1.47 -12.35
C ILE A 185 -4.71 1.64 -12.99
N ALA A 186 -4.91 2.72 -13.73
CA ALA A 186 -6.19 3.00 -14.40
C ALA A 186 -6.59 1.92 -15.41
N LEU A 187 -5.62 1.32 -16.10
CA LEU A 187 -5.82 0.26 -17.09
C LEU A 187 -5.85 -1.16 -16.50
N MET A 188 -5.86 -1.31 -15.17
CA MET A 188 -5.89 -2.64 -14.54
C MET A 188 -7.21 -3.37 -14.85
N ARG A 189 -7.08 -4.63 -15.26
CA ARG A 189 -8.24 -5.52 -15.44
C ARG A 189 -8.70 -6.05 -14.07
N PRO A 190 -9.99 -6.44 -13.93
CA PRO A 190 -10.51 -6.98 -12.66
C PRO A 190 -9.69 -8.14 -12.07
N THR A 191 -9.13 -9.00 -12.93
CA THR A 191 -8.29 -10.15 -12.53
C THR A 191 -6.84 -9.80 -12.20
N SER A 192 -6.43 -8.54 -12.40
CA SER A 192 -5.06 -8.07 -12.12
C SER A 192 -4.91 -7.70 -10.64
N SER A 193 -3.70 -7.88 -10.08
CA SER A 193 -3.35 -7.45 -8.73
C SER A 193 -2.24 -6.39 -8.74
N LEU A 194 -2.19 -5.55 -7.72
CA LEU A 194 -1.16 -4.53 -7.55
C LEU A 194 0.27 -5.14 -7.44
N PRO A 195 0.51 -6.24 -6.71
CA PRO A 195 1.81 -6.90 -6.72
C PRO A 195 2.26 -7.32 -8.13
N ARG A 196 1.37 -7.89 -8.94
CA ARG A 196 1.71 -8.25 -10.34
C ARG A 196 1.99 -7.02 -11.21
N LEU A 197 1.35 -5.89 -10.94
CA LEU A 197 1.68 -4.63 -11.60
C LEU A 197 3.10 -4.20 -11.24
N LEU A 198 3.45 -4.21 -9.96
CA LEU A 198 4.80 -3.86 -9.47
C LEU A 198 5.86 -4.80 -10.05
N ASP A 199 5.63 -6.11 -10.04
CA ASP A 199 6.53 -7.10 -10.66
C ASP A 199 6.78 -6.80 -12.14
N ARG A 200 5.74 -6.45 -12.88
CA ARG A 200 5.86 -6.10 -14.31
C ARG A 200 6.69 -4.84 -14.52
N LEU A 201 6.53 -3.84 -13.66
CA LEU A 201 7.34 -2.61 -13.71
C LEU A 201 8.79 -2.90 -13.30
N LEU A 202 9.00 -3.72 -12.28
CA LEU A 202 10.32 -4.10 -11.79
C LEU A 202 11.11 -4.89 -12.85
N ARG A 203 10.46 -5.75 -13.62
CA ARG A 203 11.11 -6.48 -14.76
C ARG A 203 11.71 -5.57 -15.82
N ARG A 204 11.37 -4.29 -15.82
CA ARG A 204 11.90 -3.25 -16.72
C ARG A 204 12.90 -2.34 -16.03
N ALA A 205 13.35 -2.68 -14.82
CA ALA A 205 14.36 -1.93 -14.10
C ALA A 205 15.65 -1.83 -14.94
N ASP A 206 16.16 -0.61 -15.04
CA ASP A 206 17.34 -0.23 -15.81
C ASP A 206 18.46 0.36 -14.95
N ARG A 207 18.22 0.48 -13.63
CA ARG A 207 19.20 0.94 -12.64
C ARG A 207 19.39 -0.15 -11.57
N LEU A 208 20.30 -1.08 -11.85
CA LEU A 208 20.67 -2.08 -10.86
C LEU A 208 21.90 -1.62 -10.06
N PRO A 209 22.03 -2.05 -8.80
CA PRO A 209 23.23 -1.82 -8.00
C PRO A 209 24.48 -2.41 -8.66
N PRO A 210 25.68 -1.92 -8.26
CA PRO A 210 26.94 -2.51 -8.72
C PRO A 210 27.03 -4.01 -8.43
N HIS A 211 27.59 -4.78 -9.34
CA HIS A 211 27.77 -6.22 -9.23
C HIS A 211 29.18 -6.57 -8.72
N PRO A 212 29.36 -7.59 -7.85
CA PRO A 212 30.68 -7.99 -7.33
C PRO A 212 31.61 -8.54 -8.43
N VAL A 213 31.04 -9.18 -9.44
CA VAL A 213 31.80 -9.72 -10.58
C VAL A 213 31.95 -8.65 -11.64
N GLN A 214 33.17 -8.45 -12.11
CA GLN A 214 33.45 -7.52 -13.22
C GLN A 214 32.92 -8.07 -14.55
N GLN A 215 32.52 -7.18 -15.44
CA GLN A 215 32.16 -7.56 -16.79
C GLN A 215 33.43 -7.99 -17.54
N GLY A 216 33.35 -9.13 -18.26
CA GLY A 216 34.48 -9.67 -19.05
C GLY A 216 35.34 -10.67 -18.27
N ASP A 217 34.96 -11.07 -17.05
CA ASP A 217 35.60 -12.23 -16.42
C ASP A 217 35.40 -13.48 -17.30
N SER A 218 36.46 -14.32 -17.41
CA SER A 218 36.46 -15.47 -18.31
C SER A 218 35.58 -16.63 -17.87
N GLU A 219 35.28 -16.71 -16.57
CA GLU A 219 34.54 -17.83 -15.97
C GLU A 219 33.20 -17.40 -15.41
N PHE A 220 33.11 -16.18 -14.84
CA PHE A 220 31.88 -15.62 -14.33
C PHE A 220 31.22 -14.68 -15.34
N ARG A 221 29.95 -14.87 -15.57
CA ARG A 221 29.07 -13.93 -16.26
C ARG A 221 28.14 -13.24 -15.26
N PRO A 222 28.32 -11.95 -14.94
CA PRO A 222 27.42 -11.24 -14.05
C PRO A 222 26.03 -11.13 -14.67
N LEU A 223 24.98 -11.40 -13.89
CA LEU A 223 23.59 -11.16 -14.30
C LEU A 223 23.23 -9.72 -13.93
N ALA A 224 23.74 -8.78 -14.71
CA ALA A 224 23.70 -7.34 -14.41
C ALA A 224 22.44 -6.65 -14.94
N SER A 225 21.47 -7.38 -15.51
CA SER A 225 20.20 -6.83 -15.95
C SER A 225 19.03 -7.72 -15.55
N MET A 226 17.83 -7.13 -15.46
CA MET A 226 16.60 -7.90 -15.21
C MET A 226 16.33 -8.93 -16.30
N ARG A 227 16.75 -8.65 -17.52
CA ARG A 227 16.66 -9.59 -18.63
C ARG A 227 17.54 -10.82 -18.38
N ASP A 228 18.81 -10.64 -17.99
CA ASP A 228 19.73 -11.73 -17.70
C ASP A 228 19.19 -12.61 -16.56
N LEU A 229 18.68 -11.98 -15.48
CA LEU A 229 18.07 -12.70 -14.35
C LEU A 229 16.87 -13.54 -14.79
N MET A 230 16.01 -13.00 -15.65
CA MET A 230 14.84 -13.72 -16.16
C MET A 230 15.24 -14.88 -17.08
N GLU A 231 16.23 -14.68 -17.93
CA GLU A 231 16.75 -15.72 -18.83
C GLU A 231 17.42 -16.84 -18.05
N ALA A 232 18.25 -16.49 -17.05
CA ALA A 232 18.85 -17.44 -16.14
C ALA A 232 17.81 -18.23 -15.33
N GLY A 233 16.82 -17.55 -14.74
CA GLY A 233 15.75 -18.21 -14.00
C GLY A 233 14.97 -19.24 -14.83
N ARG A 234 14.76 -18.96 -16.13
CA ARG A 234 14.13 -19.92 -17.05
C ARG A 234 15.05 -21.09 -17.38
N ARG A 235 16.33 -20.82 -17.67
CA ARG A 235 17.34 -21.84 -18.03
C ARG A 235 17.57 -22.81 -16.89
N TYR A 236 17.77 -22.28 -15.69
CA TYR A 236 18.02 -23.09 -14.48
C TYR A 236 16.73 -23.59 -13.81
N ARG A 237 15.56 -23.19 -14.28
CA ARG A 237 14.24 -23.61 -13.74
C ARG A 237 14.16 -23.48 -12.23
N ASN A 238 14.62 -22.35 -11.71
CA ASN A 238 14.67 -22.07 -10.27
C ASN A 238 13.86 -20.82 -9.88
N CYS A 239 13.88 -20.47 -8.60
CA CYS A 239 13.11 -19.35 -8.05
C CYS A 239 13.73 -17.96 -8.27
N LEU A 240 14.81 -17.82 -9.07
CA LEU A 240 15.51 -16.54 -9.27
C LEU A 240 14.57 -15.41 -9.74
N VAL A 241 13.55 -15.73 -10.54
CA VAL A 241 12.55 -14.75 -10.99
C VAL A 241 11.80 -14.10 -9.82
N HIS A 242 11.65 -14.78 -8.69
CA HIS A 242 11.01 -14.23 -7.49
C HIS A 242 11.97 -13.39 -6.62
N ARG A 243 13.26 -13.39 -6.95
CA ARG A 243 14.30 -12.66 -6.21
C ARG A 243 14.69 -11.33 -6.87
N MET A 244 14.04 -10.93 -7.95
CA MET A 244 14.36 -9.72 -8.69
C MET A 244 14.31 -8.45 -7.83
N ALA A 245 13.39 -8.38 -6.87
CA ALA A 245 13.31 -7.25 -5.95
C ALA A 245 14.54 -7.16 -5.02
N ASP A 246 15.05 -8.31 -4.56
CA ASP A 246 16.26 -8.37 -3.72
C ASP A 246 17.50 -7.91 -4.52
N VAL A 247 17.60 -8.32 -5.78
CA VAL A 247 18.70 -7.88 -6.67
C VAL A 247 18.60 -6.38 -6.93
N ALA A 248 17.42 -5.87 -7.28
CA ALA A 248 17.20 -4.45 -7.53
C ALA A 248 17.48 -3.59 -6.29
N ALA A 249 17.18 -4.12 -5.09
CA ALA A 249 17.45 -3.46 -3.81
C ALA A 249 18.92 -3.58 -3.35
N GLY A 250 19.79 -4.26 -4.11
CA GLY A 250 21.18 -4.47 -3.72
C GLY A 250 21.38 -5.44 -2.55
N LYS A 251 20.35 -6.19 -2.18
CA LYS A 251 20.40 -7.20 -1.12
C LYS A 251 20.99 -8.53 -1.60
N MET A 252 21.19 -8.66 -2.91
CA MET A 252 21.65 -9.87 -3.57
C MET A 252 22.25 -9.51 -4.93
N ALA A 253 23.31 -10.21 -5.33
CA ALA A 253 23.79 -10.25 -6.72
C ALA A 253 23.92 -11.70 -7.17
N VAL A 254 23.81 -11.95 -8.46
CA VAL A 254 23.91 -13.30 -9.03
C VAL A 254 24.80 -13.29 -10.25
N ALA A 255 25.74 -14.23 -10.33
CA ALA A 255 26.49 -14.51 -11.53
C ALA A 255 26.29 -15.95 -11.97
N GLU A 256 26.53 -16.21 -13.24
CA GLU A 256 26.58 -17.54 -13.81
C GLU A 256 28.06 -17.95 -13.94
N TYR A 257 28.41 -19.11 -13.42
CA TYR A 257 29.76 -19.67 -13.50
C TYR A 257 29.80 -20.74 -14.59
N ARG A 258 30.64 -20.55 -15.61
CA ARG A 258 30.86 -21.42 -16.77
C ARG A 258 29.60 -21.98 -17.44
N ALA A 259 28.47 -21.31 -17.32
CA ALA A 259 27.14 -21.78 -17.72
C ALA A 259 26.67 -23.09 -17.01
N GLU A 260 27.31 -23.49 -15.92
CA GLU A 260 27.03 -24.72 -15.17
C GLU A 260 26.19 -24.46 -13.93
N CYS A 261 26.41 -23.33 -13.25
CA CYS A 261 25.69 -23.00 -12.04
C CYS A 261 25.46 -21.48 -11.90
N LEU A 262 24.54 -21.12 -10.98
CA LEU A 262 24.34 -19.76 -10.51
C LEU A 262 25.00 -19.59 -9.15
N VAL A 263 25.69 -18.48 -8.97
CA VAL A 263 26.40 -18.14 -7.74
C VAL A 263 25.73 -16.91 -7.14
N GLU A 264 25.24 -17.06 -5.92
CA GLU A 264 24.57 -16.01 -5.16
C GLU A 264 25.57 -15.28 -4.26
N PHE A 265 25.58 -13.95 -4.35
CA PHE A 265 26.36 -13.08 -3.49
C PHE A 265 25.45 -12.25 -2.59
N ARG A 266 25.90 -11.99 -1.37
CA ARG A 266 25.24 -11.07 -0.44
C ARG A 266 26.17 -9.91 -0.11
N PRO A 267 25.63 -8.67 0.01
CA PRO A 267 26.42 -7.54 0.42
C PRO A 267 26.82 -7.67 1.90
N LEU A 268 28.05 -7.30 2.20
CA LEU A 268 28.50 -7.09 3.58
C LEU A 268 28.00 -5.72 4.09
N THR A 269 27.83 -5.64 5.40
CA THR A 269 27.36 -4.38 6.02
C THR A 269 28.34 -3.23 5.78
N ARG A 270 27.82 -1.99 5.74
CA ARG A 270 28.59 -0.76 5.57
C ARG A 270 29.43 -0.69 4.28
N GLY A 271 29.03 -1.42 3.24
CA GLY A 271 29.74 -1.38 1.95
C GLY A 271 31.10 -2.09 1.97
N ALA A 272 31.34 -2.99 2.92
CA ALA A 272 32.58 -3.75 3.05
C ALA A 272 32.84 -4.78 1.92
N GLY A 273 31.97 -4.80 0.90
CA GLY A 273 32.09 -5.73 -0.23
C GLY A 273 30.97 -6.76 -0.26
N TRP A 274 31.28 -7.93 -0.77
CA TRP A 274 30.32 -9.01 -1.01
C TRP A 274 30.82 -10.33 -0.42
N LEU A 275 29.89 -11.21 -0.11
CA LEU A 275 30.10 -12.54 0.45
C LEU A 275 29.52 -13.58 -0.51
N LEU A 276 30.25 -14.66 -0.79
CA LEU A 276 29.69 -15.86 -1.43
C LEU A 276 28.66 -16.49 -0.49
N ARG A 277 27.41 -16.58 -0.92
CA ARG A 277 26.31 -17.09 -0.09
C ARG A 277 25.95 -18.52 -0.43
N ASP A 278 25.74 -18.82 -1.72
CA ASP A 278 25.24 -20.12 -2.15
C ASP A 278 25.54 -20.38 -3.64
N VAL A 279 25.50 -21.63 -4.03
CA VAL A 279 25.65 -22.10 -5.42
C VAL A 279 24.41 -22.92 -5.78
N HIS A 280 23.84 -22.65 -6.95
CA HIS A 280 22.60 -23.28 -7.40
C HIS A 280 22.78 -23.87 -8.82
N ILE A 281 22.28 -25.07 -9.03
CA ILE A 281 22.18 -25.69 -10.34
C ILE A 281 20.72 -25.83 -10.78
N GLU A 282 20.49 -26.37 -11.96
CA GLU A 282 19.14 -26.55 -12.49
C GLU A 282 18.21 -27.26 -11.50
N ARG A 283 16.99 -26.67 -11.29
CA ARG A 283 15.93 -27.17 -10.38
C ARG A 283 16.34 -27.25 -8.91
N ASN A 284 17.33 -26.47 -8.50
CA ASN A 284 17.87 -26.47 -7.13
C ASN A 284 18.27 -27.88 -6.65
N ARG A 285 18.78 -28.70 -7.54
CA ARG A 285 19.33 -30.02 -7.16
C ARG A 285 20.58 -29.86 -6.30
N PRO A 286 21.01 -30.89 -5.56
CA PRO A 286 22.28 -30.88 -4.85
C PRO A 286 23.42 -30.58 -5.77
N VAL A 287 24.26 -29.63 -5.41
CA VAL A 287 25.42 -29.20 -6.19
C VAL A 287 26.59 -30.18 -5.95
N PRO A 288 27.29 -30.66 -6.99
CA PRO A 288 28.49 -31.46 -6.81
C PRO A 288 29.55 -30.73 -5.99
N LEU A 289 30.18 -31.43 -5.02
CA LEU A 289 31.19 -30.82 -4.15
C LEU A 289 32.40 -30.28 -4.93
N ALA A 290 32.79 -30.95 -6.03
CA ALA A 290 33.87 -30.48 -6.90
C ALA A 290 33.52 -29.10 -7.50
N LEU A 291 32.29 -28.89 -7.99
CA LEU A 291 31.87 -27.62 -8.56
C LEU A 291 31.81 -26.52 -7.50
N ILE A 292 31.37 -26.84 -6.27
CA ILE A 292 31.44 -25.90 -5.14
C ILE A 292 32.88 -25.47 -4.89
N ALA A 293 33.80 -26.41 -4.79
CA ALA A 293 35.21 -26.13 -4.54
C ALA A 293 35.85 -25.25 -5.65
N GLU A 294 35.47 -25.46 -6.91
CA GLU A 294 35.92 -24.61 -8.02
C GLU A 294 35.40 -23.18 -7.92
N VAL A 295 34.09 -23.01 -7.62
CA VAL A 295 33.47 -21.68 -7.41
C VAL A 295 34.11 -20.96 -6.22
N GLU A 296 34.34 -21.68 -5.11
CA GLU A 296 35.00 -21.16 -3.92
C GLU A 296 36.44 -20.70 -4.21
N ALA A 297 37.23 -21.51 -4.90
CA ALA A 297 38.59 -21.15 -5.30
C ALA A 297 38.61 -19.90 -6.17
N LYS A 298 37.66 -19.76 -7.09
CA LYS A 298 37.52 -18.57 -7.94
C LYS A 298 37.11 -17.35 -7.12
N CYS A 299 36.19 -17.48 -6.18
CA CYS A 299 35.81 -16.40 -5.27
C CYS A 299 36.97 -15.94 -4.40
N ASP A 300 37.78 -16.88 -3.88
CA ASP A 300 38.99 -16.57 -3.12
C ASP A 300 39.99 -15.74 -3.95
N GLN A 301 40.20 -16.10 -5.23
CA GLN A 301 41.02 -15.31 -6.15
C GLN A 301 40.51 -13.90 -6.38
N MET A 302 39.20 -13.72 -6.34
CA MET A 302 38.54 -12.41 -6.49
C MET A 302 38.49 -11.62 -5.17
N GLY A 303 38.96 -12.19 -4.05
CA GLY A 303 38.84 -11.58 -2.72
C GLY A 303 37.42 -11.52 -2.19
N VAL A 304 36.53 -12.40 -2.64
CA VAL A 304 35.17 -12.53 -2.16
C VAL A 304 35.14 -13.57 -1.06
N PRO A 305 34.98 -13.18 0.23
CA PRO A 305 34.94 -14.11 1.34
C PRO A 305 33.71 -15.02 1.30
N ARG A 306 33.77 -16.10 2.04
CA ARG A 306 32.67 -17.05 2.27
C ARG A 306 32.47 -17.28 3.75
N ILE A 307 31.30 -17.78 4.14
CA ILE A 307 31.09 -18.27 5.50
C ILE A 307 31.70 -19.67 5.56
N ASP A 308 32.70 -19.84 6.41
CA ASP A 308 33.22 -21.17 6.74
C ASP A 308 32.25 -21.84 7.73
N ASP A 309 31.41 -22.71 7.18
CA ASP A 309 30.46 -23.51 7.97
C ASP A 309 31.11 -24.79 8.55
N SER A 310 32.42 -25.04 8.32
CA SER A 310 33.08 -26.27 8.72
C SER A 310 33.18 -26.45 10.25
N GLY A 311 33.03 -25.36 10.99
CA GLY A 311 33.02 -25.36 12.48
C GLY A 311 31.64 -25.41 13.15
N ASP A 312 30.56 -25.44 12.39
CA ASP A 312 29.20 -25.24 12.92
C ASP A 312 28.56 -26.49 13.57
N GLY A 313 29.24 -27.65 13.57
CA GLY A 313 28.77 -28.86 14.27
C GLY A 313 27.33 -29.29 13.89
N GLY A 314 26.84 -28.92 12.71
CA GLY A 314 25.48 -29.25 12.25
C GLY A 314 24.39 -28.28 12.70
N TRP A 315 24.72 -27.19 13.37
CA TRP A 315 23.75 -26.18 13.84
C TRP A 315 23.24 -25.23 12.78
N LYS A 316 23.79 -25.23 11.56
CA LYS A 316 23.39 -24.36 10.44
C LYS A 316 21.88 -24.33 10.19
N SER A 317 21.23 -25.51 10.23
CA SER A 317 19.78 -25.63 10.04
C SER A 317 18.97 -24.97 11.17
N TYR A 318 19.53 -24.90 12.36
CA TYR A 318 18.86 -24.39 13.56
C TYR A 318 19.08 -22.89 13.77
N ARG A 319 20.18 -22.31 13.27
CA ARG A 319 20.43 -20.86 13.34
C ARG A 319 19.37 -20.03 12.61
N ARG A 320 18.70 -20.63 11.62
CA ARG A 320 17.55 -20.00 10.95
C ARG A 320 16.36 -19.75 11.88
N PHE A 321 16.24 -20.50 12.96
CA PHE A 321 15.16 -20.36 13.94
C PHE A 321 15.51 -19.38 15.07
N THR A 322 16.77 -19.03 15.24
CA THR A 322 17.23 -18.12 16.31
C THR A 322 17.36 -16.67 15.87
N GLY A 323 17.08 -16.35 14.59
CA GLY A 323 17.22 -14.99 14.05
C GLY A 323 18.68 -14.50 13.89
N GLU A 324 19.67 -15.30 14.27
CA GLU A 324 21.09 -14.91 14.21
C GLU A 324 21.65 -14.78 12.80
N LEU A 325 20.88 -15.13 11.76
CA LEU A 325 21.21 -15.00 10.33
C LEU A 325 20.37 -13.97 9.57
N GLU A 326 19.60 -13.16 10.24
CA GLU A 326 19.01 -11.97 9.63
C GLU A 326 20.11 -10.91 9.46
N TRP A 327 20.82 -11.00 8.36
CA TRP A 327 21.65 -9.91 7.87
C TRP A 327 20.69 -8.85 7.34
N GLY A 328 20.58 -7.73 8.08
CA GLY A 328 19.74 -6.57 7.81
C GLY A 328 20.09 -5.86 6.50
#